data_73c1f522e09c701fbfd3633e4b28856e
#
_entry.id   73c1f522e09c701fbfd3633e4b28856e
#
_cell.length_a   1.000
_cell.length_b   1.000
_cell.length_c   1.000
_cell.angle_alpha   90.00
_cell.angle_beta   90.00
_cell.angle_gamma   90.00
#
_symmetry.space_group_name_H-M   'P 1'
#
loop_
_entity.id
_entity.type
_entity.pdbx_description
1 polymer ?
#
loop_
_entity_poly.entity_id
_entity_poly.type
_entity_poly.pdbx_seq_one_letter_code
_entity_poly.pdbx_strand_id
1 'polypeptide(L)'
;MTPDERQAYKNLKDYDGGEYKVKSIERITEVLSKDFKYPIKQNRVLESNQDEIDDFLNYAQLVNFRHADFHPGLFVDKNSYESSYAKKVYFSSELEFIIELFISHHNIHGFADGNKRTALNVLIDLTNKLTKFYLKDILLIQDAQILYLEKRLTKQEFLILIYNEVKVKLSISTMKCNLEHLIPRRNIEENDNNQIALQSDRRSGFNLTELEKGQFFYDQLRKPVFQRDTNQWTVERLEKLIITFLDDGLIPAIILWESSDGEIYVIDGSHRISSLIAWVNSDYGKENQLSDSNHNAIEEYINDKVGSYNEIKASKEEKYKQVKQIIAKRSIAVQWVTGNYEKVKESFIRINEQGVVISEDEKELIENDSLDTSKLSRAILSHGLGQTSRDQSEKSLELFNRLFIPYFSFHLKNFPLAGSLNEDFVISRIYNFVKIVDNGEKLGLKDLEEKALNVLRFVQDELNINQQVYFYGATQKFKTNSFYGFMRFMILLIEKQDLLSQFVNNRRKFEDYLVENERHVQEIARKKRQAKKAYDEVADYYKAVLEACSNEEFMNIQLRFPYIDFRENKHVSTKGQNILRKYEDNISKIPRCVRCGGFIDGREDETKLHSICTK
;
A
#
# COMPACT_ATOMS: atom_id res chain seq x y z
N MET A 1 1.75 28.56 -12.48
CA MET A 1 0.28 28.50 -12.21
C MET A 1 -0.36 27.54 -13.19
N THR A 2 -1.01 26.52 -12.67
CA THR A 2 -1.84 25.59 -13.45
C THR A 2 -3.09 26.30 -14.00
N PRO A 3 -3.81 25.72 -15.00
CA PRO A 3 -5.09 26.27 -15.47
C PRO A 3 -6.11 26.43 -14.34
N ASP A 4 -6.19 25.46 -13.42
CA ASP A 4 -7.11 25.48 -12.27
C ASP A 4 -6.76 26.58 -11.27
N GLU A 5 -5.47 26.79 -11.00
CA GLU A 5 -5.01 27.91 -10.17
C GLU A 5 -5.42 29.26 -10.77
N ARG A 6 -5.21 29.44 -12.09
CA ARG A 6 -5.61 30.69 -12.78
C ARG A 6 -7.11 30.91 -12.69
N GLN A 7 -7.91 29.84 -12.88
CA GLN A 7 -9.36 29.95 -12.78
C GLN A 7 -9.80 30.26 -11.34
N ALA A 8 -9.18 29.63 -10.33
CA ALA A 8 -9.48 29.90 -8.92
C ALA A 8 -9.19 31.36 -8.54
N TYR A 9 -8.04 31.90 -8.99
CA TYR A 9 -7.70 33.29 -8.73
C TYR A 9 -8.63 34.27 -9.45
N LYS A 10 -9.07 33.92 -10.67
CA LYS A 10 -10.09 34.71 -11.39
C LYS A 10 -11.42 34.71 -10.63
N ASN A 11 -11.87 33.53 -10.17
CA ASN A 11 -13.10 33.42 -9.39
C ASN A 11 -13.06 34.27 -8.12
N LEU A 12 -11.92 34.25 -7.40
CA LEU A 12 -11.72 35.07 -6.19
C LEU A 12 -11.63 36.56 -6.49
N LYS A 13 -11.13 36.94 -7.67
CA LYS A 13 -11.13 38.34 -8.13
C LYS A 13 -12.52 38.80 -8.45
N ASP A 14 -13.30 37.99 -9.15
CA ASP A 14 -14.66 38.28 -9.59
C ASP A 14 -15.69 38.11 -8.45
N TYR A 15 -15.28 37.65 -7.26
CA TYR A 15 -16.14 37.50 -6.09
C TYR A 15 -16.48 38.84 -5.45
N ASP A 16 -17.75 39.18 -5.48
CA ASP A 16 -18.29 40.43 -4.99
C ASP A 16 -19.21 40.23 -3.77
N GLY A 17 -18.64 39.68 -2.68
CA GLY A 17 -19.32 39.66 -1.40
C GLY A 17 -20.64 38.89 -1.31
N GLY A 18 -20.82 37.85 -2.12
CA GLY A 18 -22.02 37.00 -2.14
C GLY A 18 -22.69 36.83 -3.49
N GLU A 19 -22.28 37.59 -4.52
CA GLU A 19 -22.83 37.46 -5.88
C GLU A 19 -22.23 36.30 -6.68
N TYR A 20 -21.06 35.74 -6.23
CA TYR A 20 -20.41 34.65 -6.94
C TYR A 20 -21.14 33.31 -6.75
N LYS A 21 -21.46 32.64 -7.84
CA LYS A 21 -22.12 31.34 -7.82
C LYS A 21 -21.07 30.20 -7.58
N VAL A 22 -21.10 29.60 -6.38
CA VAL A 22 -20.31 28.44 -6.05
C VAL A 22 -20.69 27.24 -6.91
N LYS A 23 -19.72 26.64 -7.61
CA LYS A 23 -19.94 25.54 -8.57
C LYS A 23 -19.83 24.16 -7.93
N SER A 24 -19.04 24.02 -6.89
CA SER A 24 -18.70 22.73 -6.25
C SER A 24 -19.62 22.37 -5.09
N ILE A 25 -20.83 22.92 -4.99
CA ILE A 25 -21.71 22.77 -3.83
C ILE A 25 -22.08 21.30 -3.54
N GLU A 26 -22.37 20.51 -4.56
CA GLU A 26 -22.71 19.08 -4.41
C GLU A 26 -21.54 18.30 -3.86
N ARG A 27 -20.34 18.51 -4.40
CA ARG A 27 -19.13 17.85 -3.95
C ARG A 27 -18.71 18.28 -2.53
N ILE A 28 -18.90 19.56 -2.19
CA ILE A 28 -18.70 20.07 -0.83
C ILE A 28 -19.63 19.33 0.14
N THR A 29 -20.90 19.20 -0.20
CA THR A 29 -21.89 18.50 0.60
C THR A 29 -21.53 17.01 0.76
N GLU A 30 -21.11 16.36 -0.33
CA GLU A 30 -20.67 14.96 -0.30
C GLU A 30 -19.46 14.75 0.63
N VAL A 31 -18.45 15.62 0.57
CA VAL A 31 -17.27 15.53 1.43
C VAL A 31 -17.63 15.71 2.91
N LEU A 32 -18.51 16.67 3.21
CA LEU A 32 -18.93 16.97 4.58
C LEU A 32 -19.88 15.91 5.17
N SER A 33 -20.54 15.11 4.33
CA SER A 33 -21.40 14.00 4.78
C SER A 33 -20.62 12.76 5.23
N LYS A 34 -19.32 12.69 4.91
CA LYS A 34 -18.45 11.56 5.25
C LYS A 34 -17.75 11.77 6.59
N ASP A 35 -17.59 10.68 7.35
CA ASP A 35 -16.78 10.69 8.56
C ASP A 35 -15.33 11.09 8.25
N PHE A 36 -14.89 12.20 8.81
CA PHE A 36 -13.55 12.71 8.62
C PHE A 36 -12.67 12.46 9.86
N LYS A 37 -11.50 11.86 9.66
CA LYS A 37 -10.49 11.67 10.70
C LYS A 37 -9.33 12.64 10.47
N TYR A 38 -9.14 13.55 11.41
CA TYR A 38 -7.98 14.45 11.39
C TYR A 38 -6.67 13.64 11.44
N PRO A 39 -5.63 14.09 10.74
CA PRO A 39 -4.29 13.51 10.85
C PRO A 39 -3.84 13.47 12.31
N ILE A 40 -3.15 12.40 12.70
CA ILE A 40 -2.65 12.22 14.07
C ILE A 40 -1.59 13.29 14.33
N LYS A 41 -1.77 14.06 15.43
CA LYS A 41 -0.77 15.03 15.89
C LYS A 41 0.54 14.32 16.22
N GLN A 42 1.64 14.85 15.72
CA GLN A 42 2.99 14.37 16.06
C GLN A 42 3.43 15.01 17.38
N ASN A 43 4.26 14.31 18.16
CA ASN A 43 4.83 14.86 19.43
C ASN A 43 6.04 15.79 19.16
N ARG A 44 6.05 16.49 18.06
CA ARG A 44 7.11 17.43 17.67
C ARG A 44 6.54 18.85 17.65
N VAL A 45 7.28 19.80 18.18
CA VAL A 45 6.96 21.22 18.09
C VAL A 45 7.83 21.81 16.97
N LEU A 46 7.24 22.63 16.12
CA LEU A 46 7.98 23.36 15.08
C LEU A 46 8.73 24.52 15.71
N GLU A 47 9.92 24.80 15.19
CA GLU A 47 10.70 25.96 15.55
C GLU A 47 10.38 27.14 14.63
N SER A 48 10.50 28.36 15.13
CA SER A 48 10.40 29.58 14.35
C SER A 48 11.32 30.63 14.95
N ASN A 49 11.98 31.38 14.10
CA ASN A 49 12.85 32.49 14.47
C ASN A 49 12.43 33.76 13.73
N GLN A 50 13.01 34.90 14.08
CA GLN A 50 12.67 36.18 13.47
C GLN A 50 13.02 36.25 11.97
N ASP A 51 14.14 35.66 11.57
CA ASP A 51 14.57 35.65 10.16
C ASP A 51 13.55 34.92 9.28
N GLU A 52 13.00 33.76 9.74
CA GLU A 52 11.93 33.05 9.03
C GLU A 52 10.64 33.87 8.94
N ILE A 53 10.33 34.64 9.96
CA ILE A 53 9.15 35.52 9.97
C ILE A 53 9.33 36.64 8.94
N ASP A 54 10.50 37.25 8.91
CA ASP A 54 10.81 38.32 7.97
C ASP A 54 10.84 37.83 6.52
N ASP A 55 11.39 36.65 6.29
CA ASP A 55 11.38 35.98 4.98
C ASP A 55 9.92 35.68 4.52
N PHE A 56 9.09 35.21 5.44
CA PHE A 56 7.68 34.99 5.15
C PHE A 56 6.94 36.27 4.81
N LEU A 57 7.18 37.35 5.54
CA LEU A 57 6.53 38.65 5.27
C LEU A 57 6.94 39.19 3.89
N ASN A 58 8.23 39.11 3.57
CA ASN A 58 8.74 39.48 2.24
C ASN A 58 8.10 38.63 1.14
N TYR A 59 8.00 37.31 1.37
CA TYR A 59 7.35 36.39 0.45
C TYR A 59 5.86 36.70 0.27
N ALA A 60 5.10 36.90 1.36
CA ALA A 60 3.69 37.24 1.29
C ALA A 60 3.44 38.57 0.57
N GLN A 61 4.30 39.55 0.80
CA GLN A 61 4.28 40.84 0.09
C GLN A 61 4.49 40.66 -1.41
N LEU A 62 5.47 39.84 -1.82
CA LEU A 62 5.74 39.55 -3.21
C LEU A 62 4.59 38.81 -3.89
N VAL A 63 3.97 37.86 -3.17
CA VAL A 63 2.75 37.16 -3.64
C VAL A 63 1.61 38.12 -3.84
N ASN A 64 1.34 38.99 -2.86
CA ASN A 64 0.29 40.01 -2.97
C ASN A 64 0.55 40.95 -4.13
N PHE A 65 1.79 41.41 -4.32
CA PHE A 65 2.17 42.28 -5.45
C PHE A 65 1.79 41.68 -6.81
N ARG A 66 1.83 40.35 -6.94
CA ARG A 66 1.47 39.64 -8.18
C ARG A 66 -0.04 39.50 -8.38
N HIS A 67 -0.83 39.54 -7.30
CA HIS A 67 -2.24 39.15 -7.33
C HIS A 67 -3.21 40.28 -6.93
N ALA A 68 -2.74 41.37 -6.37
CA ALA A 68 -3.54 42.54 -6.08
C ALA A 68 -3.72 43.43 -7.35
N ASP A 69 -4.90 43.98 -7.50
CA ASP A 69 -5.22 44.93 -8.60
C ASP A 69 -4.97 46.38 -8.17
N PHE A 70 -5.21 46.66 -6.89
CA PHE A 70 -5.02 47.98 -6.29
C PHE A 70 -4.03 47.92 -5.15
N HIS A 71 -3.11 48.89 -5.10
CA HIS A 71 -2.08 48.95 -4.06
C HIS A 71 -1.30 47.66 -3.86
N PRO A 72 -0.72 47.06 -4.91
CA PRO A 72 -0.04 45.77 -4.83
C PRO A 72 1.11 45.79 -3.82
N GLY A 73 1.15 44.77 -2.96
CA GLY A 73 2.19 44.62 -1.93
C GLY A 73 2.06 45.57 -0.73
N LEU A 74 1.00 46.40 -0.64
CA LEU A 74 0.85 47.34 0.46
C LEU A 74 0.23 46.66 1.68
N PHE A 75 1.02 46.49 2.77
CA PHE A 75 0.50 46.09 4.06
C PHE A 75 -0.28 47.23 4.72
N VAL A 76 -1.46 46.91 5.24
CA VAL A 76 -2.26 47.76 6.12
C VAL A 76 -2.22 47.26 7.57
N ASP A 77 -1.96 45.94 7.78
CA ASP A 77 -1.75 45.33 9.07
C ASP A 77 -0.65 44.26 9.00
N LYS A 78 0.61 44.71 8.95
CA LYS A 78 1.79 43.83 8.92
C LYS A 78 1.93 43.05 10.22
N ASN A 79 1.64 43.66 11.38
CA ASN A 79 1.83 43.04 12.68
C ASN A 79 0.92 41.81 12.89
N SER A 80 -0.29 41.82 12.37
CA SER A 80 -1.19 40.66 12.44
C SER A 80 -0.70 39.51 11.56
N TYR A 81 -0.09 39.77 10.40
CA TYR A 81 0.57 38.78 9.55
C TYR A 81 1.78 38.15 10.26
N GLU A 82 2.64 38.98 10.85
CA GLU A 82 3.79 38.55 11.67
C GLU A 82 3.34 37.65 12.83
N SER A 83 2.35 38.12 13.60
CA SER A 83 1.79 37.35 14.71
C SER A 83 1.16 36.04 14.28
N SER A 84 0.55 35.97 13.09
CA SER A 84 -0.03 34.73 12.56
C SER A 84 1.04 33.68 12.23
N TYR A 85 2.18 34.11 11.69
CA TYR A 85 3.29 33.21 11.39
C TYR A 85 4.05 32.77 12.64
N ALA A 86 4.24 33.65 13.61
CA ALA A 86 4.87 33.34 14.88
C ALA A 86 4.17 32.20 15.65
N LYS A 87 2.89 31.96 15.39
CA LYS A 87 2.14 30.82 15.96
C LYS A 87 2.65 29.44 15.48
N LYS A 88 3.57 29.38 14.54
CA LYS A 88 4.20 28.14 14.04
C LYS A 88 4.66 27.23 15.18
N VAL A 89 5.19 27.78 16.24
CA VAL A 89 5.69 27.07 17.44
C VAL A 89 4.60 26.28 18.21
N TYR A 90 3.32 26.51 17.94
CA TYR A 90 2.22 25.78 18.58
C TYR A 90 1.78 24.54 17.78
N PHE A 91 2.39 24.27 16.62
CA PHE A 91 1.99 23.20 15.73
C PHE A 91 3.01 22.06 15.70
N SER A 92 2.54 20.88 15.41
CA SER A 92 3.35 19.65 15.33
C SER A 92 3.76 19.29 13.90
N SER A 93 3.15 19.89 12.89
CA SER A 93 3.51 19.67 11.49
C SER A 93 3.39 20.94 10.65
N GLU A 94 4.27 21.08 9.65
CA GLU A 94 4.22 22.19 8.69
C GLU A 94 2.87 22.26 7.97
N LEU A 95 2.29 21.13 7.60
CA LEU A 95 0.99 21.11 6.91
C LEU A 95 -0.13 21.70 7.80
N GLU A 96 -0.20 21.27 9.06
CA GLU A 96 -1.19 21.79 10.02
C GLU A 96 -1.02 23.30 10.19
N PHE A 97 0.22 23.75 10.34
CA PHE A 97 0.54 25.17 10.44
C PHE A 97 0.13 25.95 9.19
N ILE A 98 0.48 25.48 8.00
CA ILE A 98 0.17 26.16 6.71
C ILE A 98 -1.34 26.30 6.52
N ILE A 99 -2.11 25.25 6.83
CA ILE A 99 -3.58 25.30 6.73
C ILE A 99 -4.17 26.29 7.73
N GLU A 100 -3.67 26.31 8.97
CA GLU A 100 -4.14 27.27 9.99
C GLU A 100 -3.72 28.71 9.65
N LEU A 101 -2.53 28.90 9.07
CA LEU A 101 -2.08 30.18 8.54
C LEU A 101 -3.01 30.69 7.44
N PHE A 102 -3.39 29.81 6.49
CA PHE A 102 -4.35 30.13 5.45
C PHE A 102 -5.69 30.61 6.02
N ILE A 103 -6.24 29.89 7.01
CA ILE A 103 -7.50 30.27 7.67
C ILE A 103 -7.34 31.60 8.44
N SER A 104 -6.20 31.81 9.09
CA SER A 104 -5.93 33.05 9.80
C SER A 104 -5.92 34.25 8.84
N HIS A 105 -5.36 34.12 7.67
CA HIS A 105 -5.30 35.18 6.66
C HIS A 105 -6.66 35.62 6.14
N HIS A 106 -7.71 34.78 6.28
CA HIS A 106 -9.08 35.20 5.95
C HIS A 106 -9.64 36.21 6.96
N ASN A 107 -9.21 36.13 8.20
CA ASN A 107 -9.67 37.00 9.27
C ASN A 107 -8.79 38.24 9.40
N ILE A 108 -7.61 38.23 8.80
CA ILE A 108 -6.64 39.32 8.83
C ILE A 108 -6.67 39.99 7.44
N HIS A 109 -7.20 41.19 7.37
CA HIS A 109 -7.09 42.03 6.18
C HIS A 109 -5.74 42.74 6.17
N GLY A 110 -4.64 41.99 6.05
CA GLY A 110 -3.28 42.49 6.19
C GLY A 110 -2.80 43.36 5.02
N PHE A 111 -3.34 43.14 3.82
CA PHE A 111 -3.04 43.94 2.63
C PHE A 111 -4.22 44.84 2.25
N ALA A 112 -3.92 45.95 1.57
CA ALA A 112 -4.93 46.89 1.07
C ALA A 112 -5.89 46.23 0.05
N ASP A 113 -5.39 45.28 -0.74
CA ASP A 113 -6.16 44.50 -1.72
C ASP A 113 -5.56 43.10 -1.92
N GLY A 114 -6.31 42.21 -2.55
CA GLY A 114 -5.84 40.88 -2.96
C GLY A 114 -5.70 39.84 -1.85
N ASN A 115 -6.20 40.11 -0.62
CA ASN A 115 -6.02 39.24 0.55
C ASN A 115 -6.44 37.78 0.29
N LYS A 116 -7.59 37.54 -0.33
CA LYS A 116 -8.13 36.19 -0.60
C LYS A 116 -7.23 35.40 -1.56
N ARG A 117 -6.79 36.06 -2.64
CA ARG A 117 -5.89 35.46 -3.65
C ARG A 117 -4.50 35.21 -3.08
N THR A 118 -4.00 36.12 -2.26
CA THR A 118 -2.74 35.98 -1.53
C THR A 118 -2.80 34.78 -0.58
N ALA A 119 -3.85 34.68 0.22
CA ALA A 119 -4.02 33.56 1.14
C ALA A 119 -4.03 32.20 0.41
N LEU A 120 -4.81 32.06 -0.67
CA LEU A 120 -4.86 30.83 -1.44
C LEU A 120 -3.50 30.49 -2.07
N ASN A 121 -2.78 31.48 -2.62
CA ASN A 121 -1.46 31.24 -3.20
C ASN A 121 -0.44 30.82 -2.12
N VAL A 122 -0.48 31.45 -0.95
CA VAL A 122 0.37 31.07 0.20
C VAL A 122 0.09 29.63 0.61
N LEU A 123 -1.18 29.21 0.69
CA LEU A 123 -1.55 27.81 0.97
C LEU A 123 -0.93 26.85 -0.05
N ILE A 124 -1.13 27.12 -1.35
CA ILE A 124 -0.64 26.27 -2.44
C ILE A 124 0.89 26.19 -2.43
N ASP A 125 1.55 27.35 -2.43
CA ASP A 125 3.01 27.42 -2.54
C ASP A 125 3.72 26.84 -1.35
N LEU A 126 3.28 27.16 -0.11
CA LEU A 126 3.92 26.63 1.09
C LEU A 126 3.65 25.13 1.24
N THR A 127 2.42 24.65 0.93
CA THR A 127 2.15 23.20 0.88
C THR A 127 3.09 22.52 -0.09
N ASN A 128 3.29 23.11 -1.27
CA ASN A 128 4.18 22.58 -2.28
C ASN A 128 5.67 22.68 -1.93
N LYS A 129 6.14 23.72 -1.29
CA LYS A 129 7.57 23.96 -1.03
C LYS A 129 8.07 23.33 0.26
N LEU A 130 7.27 23.41 1.32
CA LEU A 130 7.70 23.03 2.67
C LEU A 130 7.21 21.64 3.09
N THR A 131 6.28 21.03 2.35
CA THR A 131 5.74 19.72 2.70
C THR A 131 5.85 18.72 1.56
N LYS A 132 5.65 17.45 1.90
CA LYS A 132 5.51 16.37 0.92
C LYS A 132 4.09 16.23 0.35
N PHE A 133 3.25 17.26 0.50
CA PHE A 133 1.86 17.25 0.06
C PHE A 133 1.63 18.26 -1.06
N TYR A 134 0.54 18.07 -1.78
CA TYR A 134 -0.04 19.02 -2.73
C TYR A 134 -1.57 19.03 -2.59
N LEU A 135 -2.21 20.06 -3.10
CA LEU A 135 -3.66 20.19 -3.12
C LEU A 135 -4.21 19.70 -4.45
N LYS A 136 -5.12 18.72 -4.41
CA LYS A 136 -5.64 18.06 -5.62
C LYS A 136 -6.64 18.93 -6.38
N ASP A 137 -7.59 19.53 -5.68
CA ASP A 137 -8.66 20.32 -6.30
C ASP A 137 -8.69 21.74 -5.70
N ILE A 138 -8.02 22.63 -6.40
CA ILE A 138 -7.89 24.04 -6.00
C ILE A 138 -9.21 24.79 -6.19
N LEU A 139 -10.02 24.41 -7.20
CA LEU A 139 -11.32 25.03 -7.43
C LEU A 139 -12.32 24.72 -6.31
N LEU A 140 -12.31 23.49 -5.80
CA LEU A 140 -13.11 23.13 -4.62
C LEU A 140 -12.70 23.92 -3.39
N ILE A 141 -11.38 24.07 -3.15
CA ILE A 141 -10.86 24.86 -2.00
C ILE A 141 -11.26 26.34 -2.17
N GLN A 142 -11.17 26.89 -3.38
CA GLN A 142 -11.60 28.25 -3.66
C GLN A 142 -13.11 28.45 -3.40
N ASP A 143 -13.95 27.50 -3.86
CA ASP A 143 -15.38 27.55 -3.60
C ASP A 143 -15.69 27.43 -2.09
N ALA A 144 -15.00 26.53 -1.38
CA ALA A 144 -15.09 26.42 0.07
C ALA A 144 -14.62 27.69 0.78
N GLN A 145 -13.60 28.37 0.26
CA GLN A 145 -13.12 29.66 0.77
C GLN A 145 -14.21 30.72 0.68
N ILE A 146 -14.92 30.80 -0.46
CA ILE A 146 -16.03 31.74 -0.64
C ILE A 146 -17.15 31.46 0.37
N LEU A 147 -17.57 30.19 0.50
CA LEU A 147 -18.60 29.78 1.45
C LEU A 147 -18.21 30.06 2.91
N TYR A 148 -16.93 29.91 3.25
CA TYR A 148 -16.42 30.26 4.58
C TYR A 148 -16.49 31.77 4.84
N LEU A 149 -16.12 32.60 3.86
CA LEU A 149 -16.24 34.05 3.92
C LEU A 149 -17.70 34.52 4.06
N GLU A 150 -18.63 33.82 3.42
CA GLU A 150 -20.08 34.05 3.54
C GLU A 150 -20.69 33.51 4.85
N LYS A 151 -19.86 32.93 5.73
CA LYS A 151 -20.29 32.29 6.99
C LYS A 151 -21.28 31.12 6.78
N ARG A 152 -21.25 30.49 5.62
CA ARG A 152 -22.03 29.29 5.27
C ARG A 152 -21.30 28.00 5.61
N LEU A 153 -20.02 28.07 5.91
CA LEU A 153 -19.21 26.99 6.48
C LEU A 153 -18.62 27.42 7.81
N THR A 154 -18.61 26.50 8.77
CA THR A 154 -17.85 26.65 10.00
C THR A 154 -16.35 26.48 9.74
N LYS A 155 -15.50 26.94 10.64
CA LYS A 155 -14.04 26.72 10.56
C LYS A 155 -13.72 25.21 10.45
N GLN A 156 -14.44 24.36 11.17
CA GLN A 156 -14.22 22.92 11.18
C GLN A 156 -14.56 22.28 9.83
N GLU A 157 -15.69 22.64 9.23
CA GLU A 157 -16.08 22.17 7.89
C GLU A 157 -15.08 22.62 6.83
N PHE A 158 -14.62 23.85 6.90
CA PHE A 158 -13.61 24.38 5.99
C PHE A 158 -12.27 23.62 6.12
N LEU A 159 -11.83 23.33 7.34
CA LEU A 159 -10.65 22.48 7.60
C LEU A 159 -10.81 21.07 6.97
N ILE A 160 -11.97 20.45 7.16
CA ILE A 160 -12.26 19.11 6.58
C ILE A 160 -12.11 19.13 5.05
N LEU A 161 -12.66 20.14 4.40
CA LEU A 161 -12.58 20.30 2.94
C LEU A 161 -11.14 20.47 2.44
N ILE A 162 -10.34 21.28 3.13
CA ILE A 162 -8.92 21.47 2.78
C ILE A 162 -8.15 20.16 2.95
N TYR A 163 -8.28 19.50 4.12
CA TYR A 163 -7.58 18.24 4.38
C TYR A 163 -7.99 17.11 3.43
N ASN A 164 -9.25 17.09 2.97
CA ASN A 164 -9.71 16.12 1.99
C ASN A 164 -8.97 16.25 0.65
N GLU A 165 -8.58 17.46 0.28
CA GLU A 165 -7.86 17.73 -0.96
C GLU A 165 -6.33 17.63 -0.84
N VAL A 166 -5.79 17.45 0.37
CA VAL A 166 -4.36 17.21 0.59
C VAL A 166 -3.98 15.80 0.11
N LYS A 167 -3.07 15.73 -0.85
CA LYS A 167 -2.51 14.47 -1.37
C LYS A 167 -1.01 14.45 -1.20
N VAL A 168 -0.45 13.25 -1.01
CA VAL A 168 0.99 13.06 -0.95
C VAL A 168 1.59 13.31 -2.34
N LYS A 169 2.61 14.14 -2.42
CA LYS A 169 3.45 14.22 -3.62
C LYS A 169 4.17 12.90 -3.77
N LEU A 170 3.81 12.16 -4.77
CA LEU A 170 4.69 11.12 -5.28
C LEU A 170 5.84 11.86 -5.98
N SER A 171 6.97 11.97 -5.32
CA SER A 171 8.21 12.29 -6.04
C SER A 171 8.39 11.18 -7.07
N ILE A 172 8.55 11.51 -8.34
CA ILE A 172 8.77 10.53 -9.41
C ILE A 172 9.94 9.63 -9.02
N SER A 173 10.99 10.17 -8.41
CA SER A 173 12.12 9.39 -7.91
C SER A 173 11.75 8.29 -6.91
N THR A 174 10.70 8.47 -6.12
CA THR A 174 10.23 7.49 -5.13
C THR A 174 9.15 6.56 -5.65
N MET A 175 8.64 6.79 -6.86
CA MET A 175 7.70 5.86 -7.51
C MET A 175 8.39 4.53 -7.79
N LYS A 176 7.65 3.44 -7.63
CA LYS A 176 8.11 2.11 -7.99
C LYS A 176 7.82 1.83 -9.46
N CYS A 177 8.78 1.25 -10.16
CA CYS A 177 8.61 0.75 -11.51
C CYS A 177 8.21 -0.72 -11.46
N ASN A 178 7.11 -1.08 -12.09
CA ASN A 178 6.75 -2.48 -12.30
C ASN A 178 7.30 -2.97 -13.64
N LEU A 179 8.49 -3.58 -13.58
CA LEU A 179 9.22 -4.07 -14.74
C LEU A 179 9.03 -5.59 -14.96
N GLU A 180 7.98 -6.16 -14.38
CA GLU A 180 7.76 -7.61 -14.37
C GLU A 180 7.54 -8.19 -15.77
N HIS A 181 6.88 -7.47 -16.66
CA HIS A 181 6.58 -7.89 -18.03
C HIS A 181 7.80 -7.94 -18.96
N LEU A 182 8.90 -7.25 -18.62
CA LEU A 182 10.08 -7.14 -19.49
C LEU A 182 10.82 -8.46 -19.68
N ILE A 183 10.77 -9.36 -18.71
CA ILE A 183 11.34 -10.70 -18.80
C ILE A 183 10.24 -11.70 -18.41
N PRO A 184 9.75 -12.52 -19.36
CA PRO A 184 8.67 -13.45 -19.08
C PRO A 184 9.04 -14.49 -18.03
N ARG A 185 8.05 -14.88 -17.21
CA ARG A 185 8.21 -16.03 -16.32
C ARG A 185 7.89 -17.32 -17.05
N ARG A 186 8.66 -18.33 -16.74
CA ARG A 186 8.41 -19.68 -17.23
C ARG A 186 8.69 -20.71 -16.15
N ASN A 187 7.80 -21.71 -16.05
CA ASN A 187 8.08 -22.91 -15.26
C ASN A 187 9.21 -23.68 -15.95
N ILE A 188 10.13 -24.14 -15.14
CA ILE A 188 11.16 -25.06 -15.59
C ILE A 188 10.53 -26.46 -15.49
N GLU A 189 10.39 -27.16 -16.59
CA GLU A 189 9.77 -28.50 -16.63
C GLU A 189 10.67 -29.52 -15.95
N GLU A 190 10.07 -30.52 -15.27
CA GLU A 190 10.80 -31.57 -14.56
C GLU A 190 11.71 -32.42 -15.49
N ASN A 191 11.46 -32.40 -16.80
CA ASN A 191 12.28 -33.07 -17.81
C ASN A 191 13.70 -32.46 -17.94
N ASP A 192 13.90 -31.22 -17.50
CA ASP A 192 15.24 -30.58 -17.44
C ASP A 192 16.13 -31.16 -16.33
N ASN A 193 15.60 -32.00 -15.44
CA ASN A 193 16.36 -32.60 -14.35
C ASN A 193 17.48 -33.55 -14.79
N ASN A 194 17.45 -34.08 -16.00
CA ASN A 194 18.38 -35.12 -16.45
C ASN A 194 19.31 -34.71 -17.60
N GLN A 195 19.17 -33.53 -18.19
CA GLN A 195 20.03 -33.11 -19.28
C GLN A 195 21.00 -32.02 -18.80
N ILE A 196 22.27 -32.34 -18.84
CA ILE A 196 23.34 -31.34 -18.66
C ILE A 196 23.34 -30.51 -19.94
N ALA A 197 23.04 -29.20 -19.79
CA ALA A 197 23.16 -28.26 -20.92
C ALA A 197 24.51 -28.47 -21.62
N LEU A 198 24.49 -28.50 -22.95
CA LEU A 198 25.70 -28.56 -23.74
C LEU A 198 26.71 -27.53 -23.21
N GLN A 199 27.92 -27.94 -22.87
CA GLN A 199 28.99 -27.05 -22.51
C GLN A 199 29.44 -26.28 -23.77
N SER A 200 28.56 -25.35 -24.22
CA SER A 200 28.98 -24.34 -25.18
C SER A 200 29.83 -23.30 -24.46
N ASP A 201 30.74 -22.65 -25.15
CA ASP A 201 31.54 -21.54 -24.61
C ASP A 201 30.63 -20.45 -24.09
N ARG A 202 30.40 -20.46 -22.76
CA ARG A 202 29.51 -19.53 -22.11
C ARG A 202 30.16 -18.14 -22.08
N ARG A 203 29.43 -17.16 -22.60
CA ARG A 203 29.89 -15.78 -22.60
C ARG A 203 30.13 -15.27 -21.17
N SER A 204 31.13 -14.42 -20.98
CA SER A 204 31.44 -13.75 -19.71
C SER A 204 30.66 -12.45 -19.50
N GLY A 205 29.89 -12.00 -20.50
CA GLY A 205 29.11 -10.76 -20.43
C GLY A 205 28.25 -10.53 -21.67
N PHE A 206 27.42 -9.49 -21.61
CA PHE A 206 26.58 -9.00 -22.72
C PHE A 206 26.62 -7.47 -22.79
N ASN A 207 26.30 -6.92 -23.94
CA ASN A 207 26.25 -5.48 -24.18
C ASN A 207 24.79 -4.97 -24.14
N LEU A 208 24.60 -3.66 -23.92
CA LEU A 208 23.26 -3.05 -23.89
C LEU A 208 22.45 -3.29 -25.18
N THR A 209 23.10 -3.31 -26.34
CA THR A 209 22.43 -3.55 -27.63
C THR A 209 21.74 -4.92 -27.70
N GLU A 210 22.23 -5.90 -26.94
CA GLU A 210 21.65 -7.24 -26.88
C GLU A 210 20.36 -7.29 -26.02
N LEU A 211 20.04 -6.20 -25.30
CA LEU A 211 18.81 -6.02 -24.55
C LEU A 211 17.70 -5.32 -25.33
N GLU A 212 17.95 -4.90 -26.58
CA GLU A 212 16.93 -4.33 -27.46
C GLU A 212 15.89 -5.40 -27.83
N LYS A 213 14.61 -5.02 -27.97
CA LYS A 213 13.54 -5.94 -28.42
C LYS A 213 13.90 -6.56 -29.77
N GLY A 214 13.74 -7.88 -29.89
CA GLY A 214 14.09 -8.64 -31.09
C GLY A 214 15.55 -9.10 -31.18
N GLN A 215 16.37 -8.85 -30.18
CA GLN A 215 17.69 -9.46 -30.09
C GLN A 215 17.62 -10.85 -29.48
N PHE A 216 18.37 -11.80 -30.02
CA PHE A 216 18.36 -13.19 -29.58
C PHE A 216 18.56 -13.36 -28.07
N PHE A 217 19.50 -12.63 -27.48
CA PHE A 217 19.75 -12.73 -26.05
C PHE A 217 18.55 -12.26 -25.24
N TYR A 218 17.94 -11.12 -25.59
CA TYR A 218 16.75 -10.60 -24.91
C TYR A 218 15.56 -11.57 -25.03
N ASP A 219 15.35 -12.11 -26.22
CA ASP A 219 14.20 -12.99 -26.49
C ASP A 219 14.29 -14.35 -25.76
N GLN A 220 15.52 -14.79 -25.42
CA GLN A 220 15.78 -16.00 -24.64
C GLN A 220 15.69 -15.81 -23.12
N LEU A 221 15.67 -14.55 -22.63
CA LEU A 221 15.65 -14.28 -21.19
C LEU A 221 14.32 -14.73 -20.57
N ARG A 222 14.43 -15.44 -19.45
CA ARG A 222 13.30 -15.88 -18.62
C ARG A 222 13.57 -15.62 -17.15
N LYS A 223 12.50 -15.55 -16.36
CA LYS A 223 12.57 -15.58 -14.91
C LYS A 223 12.00 -16.90 -14.39
N PRO A 224 12.65 -17.57 -13.44
CA PRO A 224 12.04 -18.69 -12.73
C PRO A 224 10.77 -18.23 -12.01
N VAL A 225 9.78 -19.13 -11.89
CA VAL A 225 8.52 -18.80 -11.20
C VAL A 225 8.75 -18.50 -9.72
N PHE A 226 9.75 -19.08 -9.10
CA PHE A 226 10.09 -18.85 -7.69
C PHE A 226 10.81 -17.53 -7.42
N GLN A 227 11.24 -16.78 -8.43
CA GLN A 227 11.94 -15.52 -8.25
C GLN A 227 10.99 -14.40 -7.81
N ARG A 228 11.51 -13.46 -7.01
CA ARG A 228 10.79 -12.25 -6.61
C ARG A 228 10.40 -11.38 -7.80
N ASP A 229 9.31 -10.64 -7.64
CA ASP A 229 8.86 -9.70 -8.66
C ASP A 229 9.82 -8.51 -8.84
N THR A 230 9.97 -8.04 -10.07
CA THR A 230 10.79 -6.88 -10.42
C THR A 230 9.99 -5.57 -10.37
N ASN A 231 9.27 -5.34 -9.27
CA ASN A 231 8.41 -4.19 -9.02
C ASN A 231 8.84 -3.38 -7.78
N GLN A 232 9.97 -3.75 -7.14
CA GLN A 232 10.42 -3.15 -5.88
C GLN A 232 11.31 -1.93 -6.06
N TRP A 233 11.94 -1.80 -7.20
CA TRP A 233 12.86 -0.70 -7.42
C TRP A 233 12.13 0.60 -7.67
N THR A 234 12.58 1.64 -6.97
CA THR A 234 12.15 3.01 -7.26
C THR A 234 12.84 3.55 -8.51
N VAL A 235 12.23 4.55 -9.12
CA VAL A 235 12.80 5.28 -10.25
C VAL A 235 14.22 5.79 -9.92
N GLU A 236 14.45 6.24 -8.68
CA GLU A 236 15.79 6.66 -8.22
C GLU A 236 16.84 5.54 -8.26
N ARG A 237 16.44 4.31 -7.91
CA ARG A 237 17.36 3.15 -7.98
C ARG A 237 17.67 2.78 -9.43
N LEU A 238 16.67 2.87 -10.30
CA LEU A 238 16.84 2.65 -11.73
C LEU A 238 17.78 3.72 -12.31
N GLU A 239 17.55 5.00 -12.04
CA GLU A 239 18.42 6.13 -12.41
C GLU A 239 19.87 5.89 -11.97
N LYS A 240 20.08 5.58 -10.68
CA LYS A 240 21.42 5.33 -10.13
C LYS A 240 22.14 4.18 -10.82
N LEU A 241 21.43 3.12 -11.20
CA LEU A 241 22.01 2.00 -11.93
C LEU A 241 22.48 2.44 -13.33
N ILE A 242 21.65 3.21 -14.06
CA ILE A 242 22.01 3.71 -15.39
C ILE A 242 23.22 4.65 -15.30
N ILE A 243 23.22 5.57 -14.33
CA ILE A 243 24.37 6.47 -14.08
C ILE A 243 25.62 5.63 -13.80
N THR A 244 25.53 4.64 -12.89
CA THR A 244 26.65 3.73 -12.60
C THR A 244 27.16 3.02 -13.84
N PHE A 245 26.26 2.65 -14.76
CA PHE A 245 26.64 2.08 -16.05
C PHE A 245 27.36 3.12 -16.92
N LEU A 246 26.84 4.32 -17.03
CA LEU A 246 27.41 5.37 -17.90
C LEU A 246 28.72 5.95 -17.36
N ASP A 247 28.94 5.95 -16.06
CA ASP A 247 30.16 6.41 -15.38
C ASP A 247 31.22 5.31 -15.27
N ASP A 248 31.03 4.16 -15.94
CA ASP A 248 31.92 3.00 -15.87
C ASP A 248 32.13 2.46 -14.44
N GLY A 249 31.13 2.71 -13.54
CA GLY A 249 31.13 2.24 -12.16
C GLY A 249 30.88 0.73 -12.04
N LEU A 250 31.25 0.12 -10.94
CA LEU A 250 31.07 -1.32 -10.72
C LEU A 250 29.60 -1.71 -10.66
N ILE A 251 29.18 -2.60 -11.56
CA ILE A 251 27.89 -3.28 -11.51
C ILE A 251 28.15 -4.74 -11.17
N PRO A 252 27.53 -5.29 -10.10
CA PRO A 252 27.65 -6.71 -9.78
C PRO A 252 27.20 -7.60 -10.95
N ALA A 253 27.86 -8.73 -11.16
CA ALA A 253 27.55 -9.66 -12.23
C ALA A 253 26.09 -10.13 -12.15
N ILE A 254 25.47 -10.32 -13.32
CA ILE A 254 24.17 -10.99 -13.44
C ILE A 254 24.41 -12.50 -13.38
N ILE A 255 23.64 -13.23 -12.60
CA ILE A 255 23.76 -14.68 -12.49
C ILE A 255 22.69 -15.34 -13.34
N LEU A 256 23.13 -16.17 -14.29
CA LEU A 256 22.27 -16.82 -15.27
C LEU A 256 22.39 -18.34 -15.16
N TRP A 257 21.34 -19.02 -15.61
CA TRP A 257 21.31 -20.45 -15.84
C TRP A 257 20.68 -20.71 -17.22
N GLU A 258 21.22 -21.67 -17.97
CA GLU A 258 20.71 -22.06 -19.26
C GLU A 258 20.05 -23.44 -19.14
N SER A 259 18.80 -23.53 -19.59
CA SER A 259 18.04 -24.78 -19.65
C SER A 259 18.42 -25.63 -20.84
N SER A 260 17.96 -26.86 -20.87
CA SER A 260 18.23 -27.82 -21.98
C SER A 260 17.63 -27.40 -23.33
N ASP A 261 16.58 -26.58 -23.32
CA ASP A 261 15.93 -26.02 -24.50
C ASP A 261 16.53 -24.67 -24.95
N GLY A 262 17.61 -24.22 -24.31
CA GLY A 262 18.36 -23.03 -24.66
C GLY A 262 17.78 -21.71 -24.12
N GLU A 263 16.80 -21.75 -23.22
CA GLU A 263 16.32 -20.56 -22.55
C GLU A 263 17.27 -20.12 -21.44
N ILE A 264 17.40 -18.83 -21.24
CA ILE A 264 18.34 -18.22 -20.30
C ILE A 264 17.56 -17.65 -19.10
N TYR A 265 17.69 -18.30 -17.97
CA TYR A 265 17.03 -17.91 -16.73
C TYR A 265 17.90 -16.97 -15.91
N VAL A 266 17.33 -15.83 -15.53
CA VAL A 266 17.99 -14.87 -14.63
C VAL A 266 17.82 -15.35 -13.19
N ILE A 267 18.90 -15.82 -12.56
CA ILE A 267 18.88 -16.35 -11.18
C ILE A 267 19.12 -15.23 -10.16
N ASP A 268 20.05 -14.31 -10.44
CA ASP A 268 20.22 -13.09 -9.67
C ASP A 268 20.44 -11.89 -10.59
N GLY A 269 20.01 -10.72 -10.13
CA GLY A 269 20.13 -9.46 -10.86
C GLY A 269 18.95 -9.11 -11.74
N SER A 270 17.78 -9.74 -11.53
CA SER A 270 16.56 -9.48 -12.32
C SER A 270 16.18 -7.98 -12.32
N HIS A 271 16.24 -7.29 -11.18
CA HIS A 271 16.00 -5.85 -11.14
C HIS A 271 17.02 -5.06 -11.93
N ARG A 272 18.31 -5.46 -11.90
CA ARG A 272 19.39 -4.79 -12.63
C ARG A 272 19.21 -4.91 -14.13
N ILE A 273 19.01 -6.13 -14.62
CA ILE A 273 18.83 -6.36 -16.06
C ILE A 273 17.49 -5.76 -16.55
N SER A 274 16.39 -5.90 -15.80
CA SER A 274 15.11 -5.29 -16.18
C SER A 274 15.17 -3.76 -16.22
N SER A 275 15.93 -3.12 -15.32
CA SER A 275 16.13 -1.66 -15.36
C SER A 275 16.87 -1.20 -16.60
N LEU A 276 17.88 -1.96 -17.04
CA LEU A 276 18.61 -1.65 -18.29
C LEU A 276 17.72 -1.91 -19.51
N ILE A 277 16.94 -2.98 -19.50
CA ILE A 277 15.95 -3.28 -20.57
C ILE A 277 14.93 -2.14 -20.65
N ALA A 278 14.43 -1.66 -19.49
CA ALA A 278 13.47 -0.56 -19.44
C ALA A 278 14.03 0.71 -20.11
N TRP A 279 15.27 1.08 -19.80
CA TRP A 279 15.91 2.25 -20.39
C TRP A 279 16.18 2.08 -21.89
N VAL A 280 16.69 0.92 -22.32
CA VAL A 280 17.00 0.62 -23.71
C VAL A 280 15.74 0.63 -24.59
N ASN A 281 14.60 0.15 -24.07
CA ASN A 281 13.35 0.03 -24.81
C ASN A 281 12.32 1.13 -24.49
N SER A 282 12.67 2.11 -23.64
CA SER A 282 11.76 3.17 -23.15
C SER A 282 10.44 2.59 -22.60
N ASP A 283 10.54 1.53 -21.79
CA ASP A 283 9.37 0.83 -21.23
C ASP A 283 9.51 0.68 -19.71
N TYR A 284 8.87 1.58 -18.97
CA TYR A 284 8.95 1.67 -17.51
C TYR A 284 7.71 1.07 -16.81
N GLY A 285 7.05 0.13 -17.44
CA GLY A 285 5.89 -0.58 -16.90
C GLY A 285 4.56 -0.26 -17.58
N LYS A 286 4.58 0.21 -18.81
CA LYS A 286 3.39 0.58 -19.58
C LYS A 286 2.42 -0.59 -19.75
N GLU A 287 2.91 -1.79 -20.01
CA GLU A 287 2.10 -2.99 -20.18
C GLU A 287 1.53 -3.55 -18.86
N ASN A 288 2.03 -3.07 -17.70
CA ASN A 288 1.65 -3.52 -16.37
C ASN A 288 0.74 -2.54 -15.62
N GLN A 289 -0.28 -2.01 -16.30
CA GLN A 289 -1.29 -1.14 -15.70
C GLN A 289 -0.76 0.20 -15.12
N LEU A 290 0.48 0.57 -15.41
CA LEU A 290 0.94 1.92 -15.11
C LEU A 290 0.18 2.87 -16.04
N SER A 291 -0.46 3.91 -15.50
CA SER A 291 -1.16 4.87 -16.35
C SER A 291 -0.17 5.54 -17.32
N ASP A 292 -0.61 5.82 -18.54
CA ASP A 292 0.23 6.51 -19.54
C ASP A 292 0.85 7.80 -18.99
N SER A 293 0.13 8.50 -18.15
CA SER A 293 0.61 9.71 -17.46
C SER A 293 1.81 9.43 -16.55
N ASN A 294 1.76 8.36 -15.76
CA ASN A 294 2.85 7.98 -14.87
C ASN A 294 4.05 7.42 -15.64
N HIS A 295 3.79 6.61 -16.67
CA HIS A 295 4.85 6.10 -17.55
C HIS A 295 5.61 7.26 -18.20
N ASN A 296 4.90 8.21 -18.83
CA ASN A 296 5.51 9.37 -19.49
C ASN A 296 6.28 10.25 -18.50
N ALA A 297 5.76 10.42 -17.28
CA ALA A 297 6.45 11.20 -16.25
C ALA A 297 7.76 10.52 -15.79
N ILE A 298 7.79 9.18 -15.69
CA ILE A 298 9.02 8.43 -15.39
C ILE A 298 10.01 8.52 -16.56
N GLU A 299 9.52 8.33 -17.78
CA GLU A 299 10.36 8.44 -18.98
C GLU A 299 10.98 9.83 -19.13
N GLU A 300 10.19 10.90 -18.96
CA GLU A 300 10.67 12.29 -18.98
C GLU A 300 11.72 12.52 -17.88
N TYR A 301 11.46 12.05 -16.65
CA TYR A 301 12.40 12.17 -15.54
C TYR A 301 13.74 11.48 -15.84
N ILE A 302 13.70 10.23 -16.33
CA ILE A 302 14.92 9.48 -16.66
C ILE A 302 15.67 10.14 -17.82
N ASN A 303 14.95 10.57 -18.86
CA ASN A 303 15.55 11.25 -20.01
C ASN A 303 16.21 12.58 -19.61
N ASP A 304 15.63 13.33 -18.68
CA ASP A 304 16.25 14.56 -18.13
C ASP A 304 17.54 14.27 -17.36
N LYS A 305 17.60 13.16 -16.61
CA LYS A 305 18.74 12.82 -15.75
C LYS A 305 19.90 12.12 -16.48
N VAL A 306 19.58 11.21 -17.37
CA VAL A 306 20.58 10.31 -18.00
C VAL A 306 20.55 10.33 -19.52
N GLY A 307 19.52 10.92 -20.12
CA GLY A 307 19.29 10.94 -21.56
C GLY A 307 18.54 9.71 -22.06
N SER A 308 17.82 9.86 -23.17
CA SER A 308 17.16 8.76 -23.86
C SER A 308 18.19 7.88 -24.58
N TYR A 309 18.14 6.55 -24.35
CA TYR A 309 19.02 5.61 -25.05
C TYR A 309 18.91 5.74 -26.58
N ASN A 310 17.68 5.85 -27.11
CA ASN A 310 17.45 5.97 -28.53
C ASN A 310 17.97 7.28 -29.12
N GLU A 311 17.83 8.40 -28.40
CA GLU A 311 18.39 9.68 -28.82
C GLU A 311 19.92 9.65 -28.79
N ILE A 312 20.51 9.13 -27.71
CA ILE A 312 21.95 8.95 -27.60
C ILE A 312 22.45 8.11 -28.76
N LYS A 313 21.79 6.98 -29.08
CA LYS A 313 22.17 6.08 -30.18
C LYS A 313 22.11 6.78 -31.55
N ALA A 314 21.07 7.55 -31.82
CA ALA A 314 20.84 8.23 -33.11
C ALA A 314 21.62 9.53 -33.26
N SER A 315 21.88 10.28 -32.21
CA SER A 315 22.47 11.62 -32.24
C SER A 315 23.89 11.61 -32.83
N LYS A 316 24.23 12.66 -33.55
CA LYS A 316 25.62 12.92 -34.05
C LYS A 316 26.34 13.98 -33.22
N GLU A 317 25.73 14.46 -32.14
CA GLU A 317 26.30 15.52 -31.31
C GLU A 317 27.53 15.05 -30.54
N GLU A 318 28.55 15.92 -30.46
CA GLU A 318 29.82 15.63 -29.79
C GLU A 318 29.64 15.34 -28.30
N LYS A 319 28.63 15.96 -27.66
CA LYS A 319 28.31 15.70 -26.24
C LYS A 319 28.00 14.22 -25.93
N TYR A 320 27.49 13.47 -26.89
CA TYR A 320 27.19 12.05 -26.72
C TYR A 320 28.29 11.09 -27.13
N LYS A 321 29.39 11.59 -27.68
CA LYS A 321 30.50 10.75 -28.21
C LYS A 321 31.08 9.83 -27.15
N GLN A 322 31.35 10.38 -25.97
CA GLN A 322 31.93 9.62 -24.86
C GLN A 322 30.94 8.55 -24.34
N VAL A 323 29.67 8.91 -24.16
CA VAL A 323 28.62 8.00 -23.73
C VAL A 323 28.43 6.85 -24.72
N LYS A 324 28.43 7.14 -26.02
CA LYS A 324 28.39 6.11 -27.08
C LYS A 324 29.55 5.13 -27.02
N GLN A 325 30.77 5.64 -26.75
CA GLN A 325 31.92 4.79 -26.59
C GLN A 325 31.79 3.85 -25.39
N ILE A 326 31.23 4.33 -24.28
CA ILE A 326 30.94 3.50 -23.09
C ILE A 326 29.91 2.44 -23.47
N ILE A 327 28.78 2.81 -24.05
CA ILE A 327 27.74 1.88 -24.46
C ILE A 327 28.27 0.81 -25.43
N ALA A 328 29.11 1.19 -26.36
CA ALA A 328 29.66 0.28 -27.38
C ALA A 328 30.71 -0.71 -26.84
N LYS A 329 31.47 -0.31 -25.83
CA LYS A 329 32.63 -1.08 -25.33
C LYS A 329 32.29 -1.86 -24.05
N ARG A 330 31.37 -1.32 -23.23
CA ARG A 330 31.09 -1.88 -21.92
C ARG A 330 30.21 -3.11 -22.02
N SER A 331 30.69 -4.17 -21.37
CA SER A 331 29.94 -5.42 -21.16
C SER A 331 29.51 -5.55 -19.72
N ILE A 332 28.30 -6.01 -19.49
CA ILE A 332 27.77 -6.38 -18.18
C ILE A 332 28.23 -7.80 -17.88
N ALA A 333 28.94 -7.98 -16.78
CA ALA A 333 29.49 -9.28 -16.41
C ALA A 333 28.40 -10.30 -16.10
N VAL A 334 28.61 -11.54 -16.54
CA VAL A 334 27.72 -12.67 -16.31
C VAL A 334 28.48 -13.79 -15.59
N GLN A 335 27.81 -14.39 -14.63
CA GLN A 335 28.21 -15.65 -14.02
C GLN A 335 27.14 -16.72 -14.31
N TRP A 336 27.59 -17.96 -14.54
CA TRP A 336 26.69 -19.05 -14.89
C TRP A 336 26.61 -20.06 -13.77
N VAL A 337 25.38 -20.38 -13.33
CA VAL A 337 25.10 -21.55 -12.52
C VAL A 337 25.10 -22.78 -13.42
N THR A 338 25.73 -23.85 -12.98
CA THR A 338 25.77 -25.13 -13.69
C THR A 338 25.07 -26.20 -12.87
N GLY A 339 24.29 -27.05 -13.52
CA GLY A 339 23.59 -28.17 -12.89
C GLY A 339 22.11 -28.17 -13.21
N ASN A 340 21.39 -29.10 -12.59
CA ASN A 340 19.95 -29.25 -12.75
C ASN A 340 19.16 -28.18 -11.98
N TYR A 341 17.85 -28.19 -12.15
CA TYR A 341 16.92 -27.25 -11.52
C TYR A 341 17.06 -27.15 -9.99
N GLU A 342 17.19 -28.28 -9.30
CA GLU A 342 17.34 -28.28 -7.83
C GLU A 342 18.60 -27.52 -7.37
N LYS A 343 19.72 -27.73 -8.07
CA LYS A 343 20.97 -27.02 -7.80
C LYS A 343 20.83 -25.51 -8.08
N VAL A 344 20.05 -25.15 -9.07
CA VAL A 344 19.73 -23.73 -9.38
C VAL A 344 18.91 -23.10 -8.26
N LYS A 345 17.90 -23.81 -7.78
CA LYS A 345 17.08 -23.39 -6.61
C LYS A 345 17.93 -23.18 -5.34
N GLU A 346 18.77 -24.14 -5.02
CA GLU A 346 19.70 -24.03 -3.90
C GLU A 346 20.64 -22.83 -4.05
N SER A 347 21.15 -22.59 -5.26
CA SER A 347 22.03 -21.46 -5.55
C SER A 347 21.29 -20.14 -5.38
N PHE A 348 20.04 -20.05 -5.82
CA PHE A 348 19.20 -18.88 -5.62
C PHE A 348 18.98 -18.56 -4.12
N ILE A 349 18.66 -19.58 -3.33
CA ILE A 349 18.47 -19.43 -1.88
C ILE A 349 19.76 -18.92 -1.23
N ARG A 350 20.91 -19.55 -1.52
CA ARG A 350 22.23 -19.17 -0.93
C ARG A 350 22.66 -17.75 -1.30
N ILE A 351 22.44 -17.33 -2.55
CA ILE A 351 22.78 -15.98 -3.00
C ILE A 351 21.96 -14.94 -2.23
N ASN A 352 20.67 -15.20 -2.06
CA ASN A 352 19.78 -14.27 -1.36
C ASN A 352 19.98 -14.28 0.17
N GLU A 353 20.45 -15.37 0.78
CA GLU A 353 20.82 -15.40 2.22
C GLU A 353 21.96 -14.41 2.54
N GLN A 354 22.81 -14.07 1.58
CA GLN A 354 23.90 -13.11 1.74
C GLN A 354 23.52 -11.65 1.42
N GLY A 355 22.34 -11.43 0.84
CA GLY A 355 21.84 -10.13 0.40
C GLY A 355 20.60 -9.66 1.17
N VAL A 356 19.48 -9.53 0.48
CA VAL A 356 18.19 -9.23 1.11
C VAL A 356 17.64 -10.54 1.66
N VAL A 357 17.56 -10.66 2.99
CA VAL A 357 17.15 -11.90 3.69
C VAL A 357 15.78 -12.36 3.18
N ILE A 358 15.72 -13.61 2.72
CA ILE A 358 14.46 -14.30 2.38
C ILE A 358 13.78 -14.70 3.70
N SER A 359 12.48 -14.43 3.84
CA SER A 359 11.71 -14.88 5.00
C SER A 359 11.60 -16.42 5.01
N GLU A 360 11.44 -17.03 6.20
CA GLU A 360 11.27 -18.48 6.32
C GLU A 360 10.07 -19.00 5.47
N ASP A 361 8.96 -18.27 5.44
CA ASP A 361 7.80 -18.64 4.64
C ASP A 361 8.08 -18.55 3.12
N GLU A 362 8.86 -17.55 2.70
CA GLU A 362 9.27 -17.41 1.30
C GLU A 362 10.26 -18.53 0.91
N LYS A 363 11.19 -18.88 1.81
CA LYS A 363 12.09 -20.01 1.61
C LYS A 363 11.31 -21.32 1.47
N GLU A 364 10.36 -21.57 2.38
CA GLU A 364 9.46 -22.73 2.32
C GLU A 364 8.67 -22.77 1.00
N LEU A 365 8.20 -21.62 0.52
CA LEU A 365 7.46 -21.49 -0.73
C LEU A 365 8.35 -21.75 -1.97
N ILE A 366 9.65 -21.44 -1.90
CA ILE A 366 10.62 -21.73 -2.96
C ILE A 366 11.00 -23.22 -2.93
N GLU A 367 11.29 -23.75 -1.76
CA GLU A 367 11.66 -25.17 -1.59
C GLU A 367 10.53 -26.11 -2.03
N ASN A 368 9.29 -25.70 -1.80
CA ASN A 368 8.07 -26.46 -2.12
C ASN A 368 7.32 -25.91 -3.34
N ASP A 369 8.02 -25.37 -4.32
CA ASP A 369 7.40 -24.71 -5.48
C ASP A 369 6.55 -25.64 -6.36
N SER A 370 6.82 -26.94 -6.35
CA SER A 370 6.03 -27.98 -7.01
C SER A 370 4.68 -28.27 -6.34
N LEU A 371 4.51 -27.93 -5.04
CA LEU A 371 3.28 -28.18 -4.31
C LEU A 371 2.15 -27.24 -4.77
N ASP A 372 0.92 -27.76 -4.79
CA ASP A 372 -0.25 -27.01 -5.22
C ASP A 372 -0.57 -25.83 -4.28
N THR A 373 -0.20 -25.92 -2.98
CA THR A 373 -0.26 -24.80 -2.05
C THR A 373 0.64 -23.63 -2.48
N SER A 374 1.84 -23.91 -2.94
CA SER A 374 2.78 -22.89 -3.44
C SER A 374 2.32 -22.32 -4.78
N LYS A 375 1.83 -23.18 -5.70
CA LYS A 375 1.30 -22.76 -6.99
C LYS A 375 0.09 -21.83 -6.83
N LEU A 376 -0.89 -22.19 -5.97
CA LEU A 376 -2.06 -21.36 -5.71
C LEU A 376 -1.67 -20.02 -5.06
N SER A 377 -0.77 -20.04 -4.09
CA SER A 377 -0.31 -18.81 -3.42
C SER A 377 0.31 -17.82 -4.40
N ARG A 378 1.10 -18.31 -5.35
CA ARG A 378 1.69 -17.50 -6.42
C ARG A 378 0.64 -17.00 -7.41
N ALA A 379 -0.32 -17.85 -7.80
CA ALA A 379 -1.40 -17.47 -8.69
C ALA A 379 -2.24 -16.34 -8.09
N ILE A 380 -2.58 -16.41 -6.80
CA ILE A 380 -3.30 -15.33 -6.09
C ILE A 380 -2.45 -14.05 -6.07
N LEU A 381 -1.18 -14.14 -5.70
CA LEU A 381 -0.30 -12.99 -5.61
C LEU A 381 -0.13 -12.27 -6.95
N SER A 382 -0.01 -13.03 -8.04
CA SER A 382 0.23 -12.50 -9.37
C SER A 382 -0.89 -11.58 -9.88
N HIS A 383 -2.14 -11.80 -9.47
CA HIS A 383 -3.27 -10.94 -9.84
C HIS A 383 -3.18 -9.52 -9.25
N GLY A 384 -2.46 -9.33 -8.15
CA GLY A 384 -2.40 -8.06 -7.47
C GLY A 384 -1.11 -7.26 -7.68
N LEU A 385 -0.05 -7.89 -8.11
CA LEU A 385 1.29 -7.30 -8.16
C LEU A 385 1.92 -7.26 -9.56
N GLY A 386 1.11 -7.45 -10.61
CA GLY A 386 1.54 -7.19 -11.98
C GLY A 386 2.14 -8.37 -12.73
N GLN A 387 1.90 -9.60 -12.29
CA GLN A 387 2.22 -10.77 -13.12
C GLN A 387 1.09 -11.00 -14.14
N THR A 388 1.41 -10.93 -15.41
CA THR A 388 0.51 -11.36 -16.48
C THR A 388 0.88 -12.79 -16.90
N SER A 389 0.37 -13.78 -16.19
CA SER A 389 0.37 -15.15 -16.69
C SER A 389 -0.93 -15.39 -17.49
N ARG A 390 -0.83 -15.87 -18.71
CA ARG A 390 -1.99 -16.19 -19.57
C ARG A 390 -2.88 -17.31 -19.00
N ASP A 391 -2.39 -18.04 -18.00
CA ASP A 391 -3.04 -19.21 -17.40
C ASP A 391 -3.70 -18.92 -16.04
N GLN A 392 -3.90 -17.65 -15.69
CA GLN A 392 -4.55 -17.29 -14.42
C GLN A 392 -6.05 -17.53 -14.49
N SER A 393 -6.58 -18.26 -13.52
CA SER A 393 -8.01 -18.52 -13.44
C SER A 393 -8.78 -17.30 -12.91
N GLU A 394 -10.04 -17.14 -13.32
CA GLU A 394 -10.94 -16.12 -12.76
C GLU A 394 -11.11 -16.32 -11.24
N LYS A 395 -11.00 -17.55 -10.75
CA LYS A 395 -11.08 -17.90 -9.33
C LYS A 395 -9.88 -17.36 -8.55
N SER A 396 -8.67 -17.42 -9.11
CA SER A 396 -7.48 -16.81 -8.47
C SER A 396 -7.60 -15.29 -8.36
N LEU A 397 -8.21 -14.64 -9.35
CA LEU A 397 -8.53 -13.20 -9.28
C LEU A 397 -9.59 -12.91 -8.21
N GLU A 398 -10.64 -13.72 -8.14
CA GLU A 398 -11.64 -13.60 -7.08
C GLU A 398 -11.01 -13.81 -5.68
N LEU A 399 -10.16 -14.81 -5.53
CA LEU A 399 -9.40 -15.06 -4.29
C LEU A 399 -8.55 -13.84 -3.90
N PHE A 400 -7.84 -13.25 -4.85
CA PHE A 400 -7.07 -12.04 -4.60
C PHE A 400 -7.98 -10.91 -4.10
N ASN A 401 -9.08 -10.63 -4.79
CA ASN A 401 -10.00 -9.55 -4.43
C ASN A 401 -10.65 -9.79 -3.05
N ARG A 402 -11.01 -11.02 -2.73
CA ARG A 402 -11.64 -11.36 -1.45
C ARG A 402 -10.67 -11.46 -0.28
N LEU A 403 -9.41 -11.77 -0.53
CA LEU A 403 -8.40 -11.94 0.51
C LEU A 403 -7.55 -10.68 0.70
N PHE A 404 -6.98 -10.15 -0.39
CA PHE A 404 -6.04 -9.05 -0.31
C PHE A 404 -6.71 -7.72 0.02
N ILE A 405 -7.77 -7.36 -0.71
CA ILE A 405 -8.42 -6.05 -0.55
C ILE A 405 -9.01 -5.86 0.84
N PRO A 406 -9.83 -6.79 1.39
CA PRO A 406 -10.47 -6.60 2.68
C PRO A 406 -9.51 -6.74 3.87
N TYR A 407 -8.56 -7.69 3.82
CA TYR A 407 -7.80 -8.08 5.00
C TYR A 407 -6.34 -7.62 4.98
N PHE A 408 -5.72 -7.49 3.81
CA PHE A 408 -4.29 -7.20 3.70
C PHE A 408 -4.00 -5.81 3.16
N SER A 409 -4.82 -5.27 2.23
CA SER A 409 -4.59 -3.93 1.65
C SER A 409 -4.87 -2.79 2.62
N PHE A 410 -5.67 -3.02 3.66
CA PHE A 410 -5.95 -2.00 4.67
C PHE A 410 -4.68 -1.52 5.38
N HIS A 411 -3.72 -2.42 5.56
CA HIS A 411 -2.40 -2.07 6.08
C HIS A 411 -1.60 -1.17 5.13
N LEU A 412 -1.82 -1.29 3.81
CA LEU A 412 -1.23 -0.41 2.79
C LEU A 412 -1.75 1.02 2.89
N LYS A 413 -3.02 1.18 3.20
CA LYS A 413 -3.69 2.49 3.27
C LYS A 413 -3.42 3.22 4.59
N ASN A 414 -3.21 2.49 5.68
CA ASN A 414 -3.03 3.05 7.01
C ASN A 414 -1.56 3.23 7.44
N PHE A 415 -0.60 2.87 6.59
CA PHE A 415 0.83 3.12 6.78
C PHE A 415 1.41 4.06 5.71
N PRO A 416 0.88 5.27 5.51
CA PRO A 416 1.46 6.19 4.54
C PRO A 416 2.80 6.77 4.98
N LEU A 417 3.26 6.52 6.22
CA LEU A 417 4.37 7.25 6.83
C LEU A 417 5.54 6.38 7.29
N ALA A 418 5.46 5.07 7.23
CA ALA A 418 6.51 4.20 7.75
C ALA A 418 6.80 3.03 6.81
N GLY A 419 7.52 3.30 5.75
CA GLY A 419 8.16 2.26 4.98
C GLY A 419 7.25 1.55 3.96
N SER A 420 7.87 1.10 2.89
CA SER A 420 7.31 0.16 1.93
C SER A 420 6.78 -1.06 2.67
N LEU A 421 5.57 -1.51 2.32
CA LEU A 421 5.17 -2.87 2.63
C LEU A 421 6.23 -3.80 2.08
N ASN A 422 6.76 -4.61 2.94
CA ASN A 422 7.61 -5.69 2.51
C ASN A 422 6.70 -6.66 1.74
N GLU A 423 6.93 -6.87 0.46
CA GLU A 423 6.17 -7.84 -0.36
C GLU A 423 6.30 -9.24 0.20
N ASP A 424 7.43 -9.55 0.82
CA ASP A 424 7.67 -10.77 1.59
C ASP A 424 6.56 -11.02 2.61
N PHE A 425 6.02 -9.96 3.20
CA PHE A 425 4.95 -10.05 4.18
C PHE A 425 3.60 -10.43 3.55
N VAL A 426 3.33 -9.99 2.33
CA VAL A 426 2.08 -10.32 1.61
C VAL A 426 2.12 -11.76 1.13
N ILE A 427 3.24 -12.21 0.56
CA ILE A 427 3.46 -13.59 0.14
C ILE A 427 3.25 -14.54 1.32
N SER A 428 3.91 -14.29 2.44
CA SER A 428 3.76 -15.07 3.66
C SER A 428 2.31 -15.16 4.13
N ARG A 429 1.56 -14.06 4.03
CA ARG A 429 0.15 -14.04 4.44
C ARG A 429 -0.72 -14.90 3.54
N ILE A 430 -0.58 -14.78 2.24
CA ILE A 430 -1.34 -15.58 1.28
C ILE A 430 -0.98 -17.06 1.45
N TYR A 431 0.30 -17.38 1.54
CA TYR A 431 0.77 -18.73 1.70
C TYR A 431 0.26 -19.40 2.98
N ASN A 432 0.31 -18.69 4.11
CA ASN A 432 -0.24 -19.21 5.36
C ASN A 432 -1.76 -19.42 5.29
N PHE A 433 -2.52 -18.55 4.61
CA PHE A 433 -3.94 -18.77 4.38
C PHE A 433 -4.19 -20.04 3.55
N VAL A 434 -3.48 -20.20 2.44
CA VAL A 434 -3.63 -21.38 1.56
C VAL A 434 -3.27 -22.67 2.32
N LYS A 435 -2.23 -22.66 3.14
CA LYS A 435 -1.85 -23.82 3.99
C LYS A 435 -2.92 -24.16 5.04
N ILE A 436 -3.58 -23.16 5.61
CA ILE A 436 -4.68 -23.38 6.55
C ILE A 436 -5.87 -24.02 5.84
N VAL A 437 -6.16 -23.61 4.60
CA VAL A 437 -7.24 -24.19 3.78
C VAL A 437 -6.92 -25.63 3.39
N ASP A 438 -5.69 -25.91 2.95
CA ASP A 438 -5.23 -27.28 2.62
C ASP A 438 -5.28 -28.21 3.82
N ASN A 439 -4.99 -27.68 5.00
CA ASN A 439 -5.04 -28.42 6.28
C ASN A 439 -4.23 -29.73 6.28
N GLY A 440 -3.24 -29.87 5.41
CA GLY A 440 -2.44 -31.07 5.26
C GLY A 440 -3.11 -32.20 4.44
N GLU A 441 -4.25 -31.94 3.82
CA GLU A 441 -4.98 -32.89 2.97
C GLU A 441 -4.27 -33.14 1.62
N LYS A 442 -3.33 -32.24 1.24
CA LYS A 442 -2.61 -32.26 -0.04
C LYS A 442 -3.56 -32.28 -1.23
N LEU A 443 -4.51 -31.35 -1.19
CA LEU A 443 -5.51 -31.17 -2.24
C LEU A 443 -4.85 -30.80 -3.58
N GLY A 444 -5.43 -31.27 -4.69
CA GLY A 444 -5.07 -30.80 -6.02
C GLY A 444 -5.40 -29.31 -6.21
N LEU A 445 -4.69 -28.64 -7.13
CA LEU A 445 -4.76 -27.20 -7.33
C LEU A 445 -6.21 -26.67 -7.47
N LYS A 446 -7.03 -27.35 -8.30
CA LYS A 446 -8.43 -26.93 -8.53
C LYS A 446 -9.32 -27.09 -7.30
N ASP A 447 -9.14 -28.17 -6.54
CA ASP A 447 -9.93 -28.44 -5.35
C ASP A 447 -9.53 -27.48 -4.22
N LEU A 448 -8.23 -27.18 -4.12
CA LEU A 448 -7.69 -26.22 -3.16
C LEU A 448 -8.19 -24.80 -3.45
N GLU A 449 -8.20 -24.40 -4.72
CA GLU A 449 -8.73 -23.11 -5.17
C GLU A 449 -10.23 -22.97 -4.83
N GLU A 450 -11.01 -24.00 -5.12
CA GLU A 450 -12.45 -24.04 -4.80
C GLU A 450 -12.68 -23.99 -3.29
N LYS A 451 -11.96 -24.79 -2.49
CA LYS A 451 -12.07 -24.79 -1.02
C LYS A 451 -11.71 -23.42 -0.45
N ALA A 452 -10.68 -22.77 -0.97
CA ALA A 452 -10.27 -21.42 -0.53
C ALA A 452 -11.35 -20.37 -0.81
N LEU A 453 -11.94 -20.40 -2.00
CA LEU A 453 -13.06 -19.53 -2.37
C LEU A 453 -14.29 -19.78 -1.49
N ASN A 454 -14.64 -21.03 -1.27
CA ASN A 454 -15.80 -21.38 -0.46
C ASN A 454 -15.66 -20.88 0.97
N VAL A 455 -14.47 -20.96 1.58
CA VAL A 455 -14.21 -20.41 2.92
C VAL A 455 -14.39 -18.88 2.93
N LEU A 456 -13.87 -18.17 1.95
CA LEU A 456 -13.99 -16.71 1.90
C LEU A 456 -15.43 -16.25 1.61
N ARG A 457 -16.13 -16.92 0.68
CA ARG A 457 -17.55 -16.66 0.41
C ARG A 457 -18.41 -16.92 1.63
N PHE A 458 -18.17 -18.02 2.32
CA PHE A 458 -18.87 -18.35 3.56
C PHE A 458 -18.69 -17.25 4.63
N VAL A 459 -17.46 -16.81 4.85
CA VAL A 459 -17.13 -15.77 5.83
C VAL A 459 -17.74 -14.42 5.46
N GLN A 460 -17.62 -14.01 4.19
CA GLN A 460 -17.99 -12.69 3.72
C GLN A 460 -19.45 -12.57 3.31
N ASP A 461 -19.95 -13.54 2.54
CA ASP A 461 -21.27 -13.43 1.90
C ASP A 461 -22.36 -14.10 2.76
N GLU A 462 -22.06 -15.25 3.37
CA GLU A 462 -23.08 -15.97 4.16
C GLU A 462 -23.14 -15.51 5.62
N LEU A 463 -21.99 -15.44 6.29
CA LEU A 463 -21.89 -15.02 7.68
C LEU A 463 -21.78 -13.50 7.85
N ASN A 464 -21.36 -12.77 6.83
CA ASN A 464 -21.08 -11.32 6.87
C ASN A 464 -20.34 -10.92 8.15
N ILE A 465 -19.15 -11.50 8.34
CA ILE A 465 -18.34 -11.38 9.56
C ILE A 465 -17.81 -9.95 9.72
N ASN A 466 -18.13 -9.32 10.84
CA ASN A 466 -17.64 -8.00 11.16
C ASN A 466 -16.16 -8.03 11.54
N GLN A 467 -15.30 -7.40 10.72
CA GLN A 467 -13.85 -7.42 10.90
C GLN A 467 -13.38 -6.74 12.19
N GLN A 468 -14.09 -5.72 12.67
CA GLN A 468 -13.73 -4.99 13.89
C GLN A 468 -13.80 -5.88 15.14
N VAL A 469 -14.77 -6.79 15.16
CA VAL A 469 -14.96 -7.73 16.27
C VAL A 469 -13.89 -8.83 16.25
N TYR A 470 -13.63 -9.40 15.08
CA TYR A 470 -12.82 -10.62 14.98
C TYR A 470 -11.33 -10.33 14.71
N PHE A 471 -11.00 -9.33 13.91
CA PHE A 471 -9.63 -9.14 13.40
C PHE A 471 -8.95 -7.87 13.88
N TYR A 472 -9.71 -6.96 14.49
CA TYR A 472 -9.18 -5.75 15.12
C TYR A 472 -9.47 -5.81 16.62
N GLY A 473 -8.90 -4.99 17.40
CA GLY A 473 -9.23 -4.88 18.81
C GLY A 473 -9.25 -3.42 19.22
N ALA A 474 -9.27 -3.18 20.51
CA ALA A 474 -9.27 -1.83 21.06
C ALA A 474 -8.14 -0.95 20.52
N THR A 475 -7.00 -1.52 20.13
CA THR A 475 -5.87 -0.80 19.53
C THR A 475 -6.02 -0.48 18.05
N GLN A 476 -7.10 -0.93 17.40
CA GLN A 476 -7.35 -0.81 15.96
C GLN A 476 -6.21 -1.38 15.08
N LYS A 477 -5.49 -2.36 15.60
CA LYS A 477 -4.43 -3.08 14.87
C LYS A 477 -4.96 -4.43 14.41
N PHE A 478 -4.69 -4.78 13.16
CA PHE A 478 -5.05 -6.08 12.62
C PHE A 478 -4.32 -7.22 13.35
N LYS A 479 -5.09 -8.18 13.84
CA LYS A 479 -4.63 -9.33 14.61
C LYS A 479 -4.45 -10.54 13.69
N THR A 480 -3.28 -10.71 13.11
CA THR A 480 -2.98 -11.77 12.12
C THR A 480 -3.29 -13.18 12.67
N ASN A 481 -2.94 -13.46 13.91
CA ASN A 481 -3.22 -14.77 14.53
C ASN A 481 -4.73 -14.99 14.73
N SER A 482 -5.49 -13.94 15.02
CA SER A 482 -6.94 -13.99 15.10
C SER A 482 -7.55 -14.35 13.75
N PHE A 483 -7.07 -13.71 12.67
CA PHE A 483 -7.52 -13.98 11.31
C PHE A 483 -7.31 -15.46 10.92
N TYR A 484 -6.11 -15.98 11.07
CA TYR A 484 -5.81 -17.36 10.69
C TYR A 484 -6.52 -18.39 11.56
N GLY A 485 -6.53 -18.20 12.87
CA GLY A 485 -7.27 -19.07 13.78
C GLY A 485 -8.76 -19.05 13.52
N PHE A 486 -9.31 -17.88 13.16
CA PHE A 486 -10.71 -17.77 12.77
C PHE A 486 -11.00 -18.47 11.44
N MET A 487 -10.15 -18.31 10.41
CA MET A 487 -10.35 -19.05 9.14
C MET A 487 -10.33 -20.55 9.35
N ARG A 488 -9.43 -21.06 10.21
CA ARG A 488 -9.41 -22.48 10.58
C ARG A 488 -10.69 -22.90 11.33
N PHE A 489 -11.20 -22.06 12.22
CA PHE A 489 -12.48 -22.32 12.89
C PHE A 489 -13.65 -22.32 11.88
N MET A 490 -13.66 -21.42 10.90
CA MET A 490 -14.68 -21.41 9.85
C MET A 490 -14.66 -22.68 8.98
N ILE A 491 -13.49 -23.22 8.66
CA ILE A 491 -13.37 -24.50 7.98
C ILE A 491 -14.05 -25.62 8.79
N LEU A 492 -13.83 -25.65 10.12
CA LEU A 492 -14.51 -26.61 10.99
C LEU A 492 -16.04 -26.45 11.00
N LEU A 493 -16.55 -25.20 10.91
CA LEU A 493 -18.00 -24.96 10.82
C LEU A 493 -18.59 -25.44 9.50
N ILE A 494 -17.86 -25.24 8.39
CA ILE A 494 -18.27 -25.72 7.06
C ILE A 494 -18.36 -27.25 7.04
N GLU A 495 -17.39 -27.92 7.66
CA GLU A 495 -17.30 -29.39 7.71
C GLU A 495 -18.32 -30.03 8.67
N LYS A 496 -18.78 -29.28 9.69
CA LYS A 496 -19.63 -29.80 10.78
C LYS A 496 -20.91 -28.98 10.95
N GLN A 497 -21.99 -29.41 10.31
CA GLN A 497 -23.28 -28.71 10.31
C GLN A 497 -23.89 -28.51 11.72
N ASP A 498 -23.67 -29.47 12.64
CA ASP A 498 -24.10 -29.30 14.02
C ASP A 498 -23.39 -28.14 14.72
N LEU A 499 -22.09 -28.00 14.46
CA LEU A 499 -21.28 -26.91 15.02
C LEU A 499 -21.67 -25.56 14.39
N LEU A 500 -21.96 -25.55 13.10
CA LEU A 500 -22.48 -24.37 12.41
C LEU A 500 -23.81 -23.92 12.99
N SER A 501 -24.74 -24.87 13.21
CA SER A 501 -26.03 -24.57 13.82
C SER A 501 -25.90 -24.00 15.23
N GLN A 502 -24.98 -24.55 16.03
CA GLN A 502 -24.66 -24.01 17.36
C GLN A 502 -24.09 -22.58 17.24
N PHE A 503 -23.21 -22.32 16.29
CA PHE A 503 -22.64 -20.99 16.07
C PHE A 503 -23.71 -19.96 15.71
N VAL A 504 -24.56 -20.26 14.75
CA VAL A 504 -25.64 -19.35 14.34
C VAL A 504 -26.61 -19.06 15.51
N ASN A 505 -26.98 -20.08 16.26
CA ASN A 505 -27.93 -19.95 17.40
C ASN A 505 -27.33 -19.16 18.58
N ASN A 506 -26.02 -19.28 18.82
CA ASN A 506 -25.35 -18.63 19.94
C ASN A 506 -24.48 -17.44 19.49
N ARG A 507 -24.58 -16.99 18.24
CA ARG A 507 -23.67 -16.00 17.65
C ARG A 507 -23.61 -14.72 18.46
N ARG A 508 -24.75 -14.24 18.97
CA ARG A 508 -24.78 -13.04 19.82
C ARG A 508 -23.92 -13.22 21.07
N LYS A 509 -24.16 -14.29 21.85
CA LYS A 509 -23.40 -14.57 23.08
C LYS A 509 -21.91 -14.74 22.77
N PHE A 510 -21.60 -15.41 21.67
CA PHE A 510 -20.24 -15.64 21.20
C PHE A 510 -19.50 -14.34 20.87
N GLU A 511 -20.11 -13.46 20.07
CA GLU A 511 -19.53 -12.19 19.69
C GLU A 511 -19.43 -11.22 20.87
N ASP A 512 -20.42 -11.17 21.75
CA ASP A 512 -20.39 -10.38 22.98
C ASP A 512 -19.20 -10.81 23.87
N TYR A 513 -19.03 -12.13 24.04
CA TYR A 513 -17.88 -12.67 24.79
C TYR A 513 -16.53 -12.29 24.16
N LEU A 514 -16.41 -12.30 22.84
CA LEU A 514 -15.16 -11.89 22.17
C LEU A 514 -14.85 -10.41 22.33
N VAL A 515 -15.86 -9.55 22.34
CA VAL A 515 -15.70 -8.11 22.58
C VAL A 515 -15.24 -7.83 24.01
N GLU A 516 -15.85 -8.47 24.98
CA GLU A 516 -15.50 -8.34 26.41
C GLU A 516 -14.09 -8.89 26.70
N ASN A 517 -13.68 -9.92 25.97
CA ASN A 517 -12.42 -10.66 26.18
C ASN A 517 -11.45 -10.51 25.00
N GLU A 518 -11.40 -9.33 24.38
CA GLU A 518 -10.64 -9.06 23.13
C GLU A 518 -9.14 -9.37 23.20
N ARG A 519 -8.60 -9.51 24.43
CA ARG A 519 -7.17 -9.77 24.68
C ARG A 519 -6.81 -11.24 24.64
N HIS A 520 -7.74 -12.14 24.88
CA HIS A 520 -7.47 -13.56 25.03
C HIS A 520 -6.71 -14.14 23.82
N VAL A 521 -7.12 -13.81 22.60
CA VAL A 521 -6.44 -14.26 21.37
C VAL A 521 -5.00 -13.76 21.31
N GLN A 522 -4.73 -12.54 21.80
CA GLN A 522 -3.37 -11.99 21.81
C GLN A 522 -2.50 -12.66 22.88
N GLU A 523 -3.09 -13.07 23.99
CA GLU A 523 -2.39 -13.81 25.03
C GLU A 523 -2.02 -15.21 24.57
N ILE A 524 -2.91 -15.90 23.84
CA ILE A 524 -2.63 -17.17 23.17
C ILE A 524 -1.44 -17.00 22.22
N ALA A 525 -1.48 -15.99 21.36
CA ALA A 525 -0.43 -15.72 20.39
C ALA A 525 0.93 -15.41 21.04
N ARG A 526 0.94 -14.71 22.18
CA ARG A 526 2.18 -14.40 22.93
C ARG A 526 2.79 -15.63 23.60
N LYS A 527 1.99 -16.55 24.11
CA LYS A 527 2.46 -17.78 24.78
C LYS A 527 3.06 -18.77 23.79
N LYS A 528 2.51 -18.84 22.59
CA LYS A 528 3.00 -19.72 21.53
C LYS A 528 3.98 -18.96 20.64
N ARG A 529 5.25 -18.90 21.02
CA ARG A 529 6.32 -18.19 20.28
C ARG A 529 6.46 -18.59 18.81
N GLN A 530 5.93 -19.77 18.42
CA GLN A 530 5.87 -20.22 17.04
C GLN A 530 4.49 -19.90 16.46
N ALA A 531 4.42 -18.96 15.53
CA ALA A 531 3.17 -18.49 14.91
C ALA A 531 2.28 -19.63 14.36
N LYS A 532 2.86 -20.64 13.74
CA LYS A 532 2.13 -21.78 13.15
C LYS A 532 1.33 -22.60 14.18
N LYS A 533 1.82 -22.70 15.43
CA LYS A 533 1.09 -23.40 16.52
C LYS A 533 0.01 -22.55 17.16
N ALA A 534 0.08 -21.22 17.00
CA ALA A 534 -0.90 -20.32 17.57
C ALA A 534 -2.25 -20.38 16.85
N TYR A 535 -2.27 -20.69 15.55
CA TYR A 535 -3.51 -20.71 14.76
C TYR A 535 -4.46 -21.82 15.19
N ASP A 536 -3.92 -23.02 15.42
CA ASP A 536 -4.72 -24.16 15.89
C ASP A 536 -5.32 -23.88 17.27
N GLU A 537 -4.51 -23.31 18.17
CA GLU A 537 -4.94 -23.00 19.52
C GLU A 537 -5.96 -21.84 19.58
N VAL A 538 -5.85 -20.88 18.66
CA VAL A 538 -6.86 -19.84 18.51
C VAL A 538 -8.16 -20.41 17.96
N ALA A 539 -8.11 -21.34 17.00
CA ALA A 539 -9.29 -22.04 16.51
C ALA A 539 -9.95 -22.88 17.62
N ASP A 540 -9.14 -23.59 18.43
CA ASP A 540 -9.60 -24.34 19.60
C ASP A 540 -10.22 -23.43 20.67
N TYR A 541 -9.69 -22.22 20.85
CA TYR A 541 -10.27 -21.23 21.73
C TYR A 541 -11.65 -20.77 21.23
N TYR A 542 -11.80 -20.44 19.94
CA TYR A 542 -13.10 -20.11 19.38
C TYR A 542 -14.11 -21.25 19.56
N LYS A 543 -13.68 -22.49 19.33
CA LYS A 543 -14.52 -23.67 19.57
C LYS A 543 -14.94 -23.79 21.04
N ALA A 544 -13.99 -23.61 21.99
CA ALA A 544 -14.30 -23.66 23.42
C ALA A 544 -15.26 -22.54 23.85
N VAL A 545 -15.10 -21.33 23.30
CA VAL A 545 -16.04 -20.21 23.54
C VAL A 545 -17.43 -20.58 23.03
N LEU A 546 -17.55 -21.19 21.84
CA LEU A 546 -18.83 -21.61 21.29
C LEU A 546 -19.51 -22.68 22.15
N GLU A 547 -18.74 -23.68 22.58
CA GLU A 547 -19.21 -24.74 23.50
C GLU A 547 -19.70 -24.13 24.82
N ALA A 548 -18.95 -23.17 25.38
CA ALA A 548 -19.33 -22.48 26.61
C ALA A 548 -20.60 -21.62 26.44
N CYS A 549 -20.76 -20.95 25.29
CA CYS A 549 -21.97 -20.20 24.97
C CYS A 549 -23.21 -21.10 24.84
N SER A 550 -23.01 -22.34 24.38
CA SER A 550 -24.10 -23.31 24.20
C SER A 550 -24.55 -23.95 25.53
N ASN A 551 -23.55 -24.23 26.42
CA ASN A 551 -23.78 -24.97 27.67
C ASN A 551 -23.84 -24.06 28.91
N GLU A 552 -23.55 -22.76 28.75
CA GLU A 552 -23.41 -21.75 29.84
C GLU A 552 -22.27 -22.08 30.84
N GLU A 553 -21.23 -22.79 30.40
CA GLU A 553 -20.11 -23.28 31.21
C GLU A 553 -18.78 -22.56 30.90
N PHE A 554 -18.71 -21.26 31.14
CA PHE A 554 -17.54 -20.43 30.83
C PHE A 554 -16.29 -20.80 31.65
N MET A 555 -16.43 -21.44 32.81
CA MET A 555 -15.28 -21.92 33.58
C MET A 555 -14.43 -22.98 32.83
N ASN A 556 -15.03 -23.70 31.89
CA ASN A 556 -14.32 -24.68 31.08
C ASN A 556 -13.27 -24.03 30.17
N ILE A 557 -13.49 -22.78 29.74
CA ILE A 557 -12.49 -22.03 28.96
C ILE A 557 -11.25 -21.79 29.80
N GLN A 558 -11.40 -21.38 31.06
CA GLN A 558 -10.29 -21.14 31.99
C GLN A 558 -9.49 -22.42 32.29
N LEU A 559 -10.16 -23.53 32.45
CA LEU A 559 -9.51 -24.83 32.65
C LEU A 559 -8.73 -25.28 31.42
N ARG A 560 -9.26 -25.04 30.22
CA ARG A 560 -8.63 -25.42 28.95
C ARG A 560 -7.46 -24.50 28.57
N PHE A 561 -7.56 -23.20 28.93
CA PHE A 561 -6.56 -22.18 28.65
C PHE A 561 -6.06 -21.51 29.93
N PRO A 562 -5.39 -22.22 30.86
CA PRO A 562 -5.05 -21.71 32.18
C PRO A 562 -4.01 -20.59 32.17
N TYR A 563 -3.38 -20.35 31.04
CA TYR A 563 -2.38 -19.28 30.85
C TYR A 563 -3.00 -17.96 30.39
N ILE A 564 -4.30 -17.91 30.08
CA ILE A 564 -5.00 -16.66 29.80
C ILE A 564 -5.33 -15.99 31.13
N ASP A 565 -5.13 -14.68 31.19
CA ASP A 565 -5.52 -13.89 32.36
C ASP A 565 -7.01 -13.53 32.32
N PHE A 566 -7.83 -14.29 33.02
CA PHE A 566 -9.27 -14.08 33.13
C PHE A 566 -9.67 -13.05 34.20
N ARG A 567 -8.69 -12.39 34.85
CA ARG A 567 -8.99 -11.36 35.82
C ARG A 567 -9.58 -10.13 35.11
N GLU A 568 -10.63 -9.56 35.72
CA GLU A 568 -11.23 -8.32 35.23
C GLU A 568 -10.17 -7.26 34.94
N ASN A 569 -10.43 -6.41 33.95
CA ASN A 569 -9.54 -5.32 33.46
C ASN A 569 -9.08 -4.29 34.50
N LYS A 570 -9.17 -4.58 35.78
CA LYS A 570 -8.80 -3.71 36.93
C LYS A 570 -7.32 -3.31 36.98
N HIS A 571 -6.44 -4.07 36.29
CA HIS A 571 -5.00 -3.79 36.24
C HIS A 571 -4.56 -3.00 34.99
N VAL A 572 -5.50 -2.56 34.17
CA VAL A 572 -5.21 -1.76 32.99
C VAL A 572 -5.04 -0.29 33.41
N SER A 573 -4.00 0.38 32.91
CA SER A 573 -3.82 1.81 33.15
C SER A 573 -5.08 2.60 32.73
N THR A 574 -5.32 3.74 33.35
CA THR A 574 -6.47 4.63 33.01
C THR A 574 -6.57 4.89 31.51
N LYS A 575 -5.43 5.05 30.83
CA LYS A 575 -5.36 5.20 29.37
C LYS A 575 -5.87 3.96 28.65
N GLY A 576 -5.51 2.77 29.12
CA GLY A 576 -5.98 1.50 28.56
C GLY A 576 -7.47 1.29 28.78
N GLN A 577 -8.02 1.64 29.93
CA GLN A 577 -9.45 1.58 30.22
C GLN A 577 -10.25 2.51 29.30
N ASN A 578 -9.76 3.73 29.06
CA ASN A 578 -10.39 4.65 28.13
C ASN A 578 -10.39 4.12 26.67
N ILE A 579 -9.31 3.44 26.26
CA ILE A 579 -9.24 2.81 24.93
C ILE A 579 -10.25 1.67 24.81
N LEU A 580 -10.38 0.81 25.83
CA LEU A 580 -11.36 -0.28 25.88
C LEU A 580 -12.77 0.25 25.83
N ARG A 581 -13.12 1.22 26.68
CA ARG A 581 -14.46 1.84 26.70
C ARG A 581 -14.81 2.43 25.33
N LYS A 582 -13.88 3.15 24.70
CA LYS A 582 -14.10 3.69 23.35
C LYS A 582 -14.29 2.60 22.29
N TYR A 583 -13.62 1.47 22.43
CA TYR A 583 -13.81 0.32 21.56
C TYR A 583 -15.21 -0.28 21.75
N GLU A 584 -15.62 -0.54 22.98
CA GLU A 584 -16.96 -1.04 23.33
C GLU A 584 -18.07 -0.09 22.84
N ASP A 585 -17.89 1.22 23.04
CA ASP A 585 -18.82 2.24 22.55
C ASP A 585 -18.94 2.24 21.01
N ASN A 586 -17.83 2.00 20.30
CA ASN A 586 -17.85 1.91 18.84
C ASN A 586 -18.51 0.63 18.35
N ILE A 587 -18.19 -0.50 18.98
CA ILE A 587 -18.80 -1.80 18.64
C ILE A 587 -20.30 -1.80 18.93
N SER A 588 -20.75 -1.18 20.01
CA SER A 588 -22.18 -1.12 20.37
C SER A 588 -23.05 -0.42 19.32
N LYS A 589 -22.46 0.42 18.47
CA LYS A 589 -23.13 1.13 17.37
C LYS A 589 -23.27 0.29 16.09
N ILE A 590 -22.57 -0.84 16.01
CA ILE A 590 -22.63 -1.71 14.83
C ILE A 590 -23.99 -2.42 14.81
N PRO A 591 -24.71 -2.42 13.69
CA PRO A 591 -26.00 -3.09 13.59
C PRO A 591 -25.85 -4.60 13.78
N ARG A 592 -26.91 -5.23 14.28
CA ARG A 592 -26.99 -6.67 14.51
C ARG A 592 -28.08 -7.33 13.69
N CYS A 593 -27.82 -8.55 13.27
CA CYS A 593 -28.80 -9.39 12.61
C CYS A 593 -30.01 -9.64 13.52
N VAL A 594 -31.21 -9.37 13.03
CA VAL A 594 -32.46 -9.53 13.82
C VAL A 594 -32.77 -10.99 14.18
N ARG A 595 -32.19 -11.98 13.46
CA ARG A 595 -32.42 -13.40 13.69
C ARG A 595 -31.38 -14.03 14.63
N CYS A 596 -30.09 -13.92 14.33
CA CYS A 596 -29.03 -14.55 15.14
C CYS A 596 -28.37 -13.58 16.15
N GLY A 597 -28.65 -12.28 16.08
CA GLY A 597 -28.07 -11.26 16.96
C GLY A 597 -26.60 -10.95 16.72
N GLY A 598 -25.97 -11.54 15.70
CA GLY A 598 -24.57 -11.28 15.35
C GLY A 598 -24.38 -9.92 14.69
N PHE A 599 -23.18 -9.35 14.81
CA PHE A 599 -22.84 -8.08 14.18
C PHE A 599 -22.84 -8.19 12.66
N ILE A 600 -23.30 -7.14 11.98
CA ILE A 600 -23.32 -7.02 10.52
C ILE A 600 -22.15 -6.13 10.11
N ASP A 601 -21.38 -6.53 9.10
CA ASP A 601 -20.34 -5.67 8.53
C ASP A 601 -21.03 -4.57 7.71
N GLY A 602 -20.77 -3.31 8.11
CA GLY A 602 -21.55 -2.13 7.76
C GLY A 602 -21.56 -1.74 6.28
N ARG A 603 -22.05 -2.62 5.41
CA ARG A 603 -22.59 -2.23 4.12
C ARG A 603 -24.12 -2.17 4.28
N GLU A 604 -24.68 -1.06 3.87
CA GLU A 604 -26.10 -0.75 3.86
C GLU A 604 -26.90 -1.86 3.17
N ASP A 605 -27.18 -2.93 3.89
CA ASP A 605 -28.17 -3.91 3.46
C ASP A 605 -29.43 -3.64 4.27
N GLU A 606 -30.46 -3.14 3.61
CA GLU A 606 -31.75 -2.75 4.21
C GLU A 606 -32.40 -3.90 4.99
N THR A 607 -31.99 -5.14 4.72
CA THR A 607 -32.60 -6.33 5.31
C THR A 607 -32.20 -6.63 6.74
N LYS A 608 -31.07 -6.08 7.24
CA LYS A 608 -30.50 -6.37 8.58
C LYS A 608 -30.46 -7.87 8.93
N LEU A 609 -30.24 -8.72 7.94
CA LEU A 609 -30.14 -10.18 8.08
C LEU A 609 -28.85 -10.69 7.45
N HIS A 610 -28.21 -11.66 8.09
CA HIS A 610 -27.15 -12.44 7.45
C HIS A 610 -27.74 -13.39 6.41
N SER A 611 -27.05 -13.61 5.29
CA SER A 611 -27.53 -14.51 4.24
C SER A 611 -27.81 -15.93 4.76
N ILE A 612 -26.98 -16.45 5.66
CA ILE A 612 -27.19 -17.74 6.32
C ILE A 612 -28.48 -17.77 7.17
N CYS A 613 -28.95 -16.63 7.62
CA CYS A 613 -30.17 -16.53 8.42
C CYS A 613 -31.45 -16.45 7.55
N THR A 614 -31.32 -16.26 6.25
CA THR A 614 -32.44 -16.23 5.31
C THR A 614 -32.77 -17.62 4.77
N LYS A 615 -31.80 -18.54 4.82
CA LYS A 615 -31.98 -19.95 4.52
C LYS A 615 -32.62 -20.65 5.73
#